data_f0989987086daba7f15bcf0fecd6ea9f
#
_entry.id   f0989987086daba7f15bcf0fecd6ea9f
#
_cell.length_a   1.000
_cell.length_b   1.000
_cell.length_c   1.000
_cell.angle_alpha   90.00
_cell.angle_beta   90.00
_cell.angle_gamma   90.00
#
_symmetry.space_group_name_H-M   'P 1'
#
loop_
_entity.id
_entity.type
_entity.pdbx_description
1 polymer ?
#
loop_
_entity_poly.entity_id
_entity_poly.type
_entity_poly.pdbx_seq_one_letter_code
_entity_poly.pdbx_strand_id
1 'polypeptide(L)'
;MLFRSRDPEGLTKFYARIAQGALPSTSQLNTYDYMSFLESLLAQGDVLHIAFGSGMTKSVERAQEAAQALREKDPNRRLVVIDSTCSSSGYGMLVDDAADLRDRGESMETVEAWVLAHSHRIHHQFFSTDLSYYRRGGRVSGAAATIGTILNLCPLMHLNYDGRIIAYGKTRGQKNAIREAVNVMRAHAEGGESYQGKCFICHSDCLGTAHALRDAVVQAFPNLKADDIRICDIGTIIASHTGPNTAALFFMGDDRPR
;
A
#
# COMPACT_ATOMS: atom_id res chain seq x y z
N MET A 1 -11.85 4.83 -21.24
CA MET A 1 -10.53 5.47 -21.24
C MET A 1 -9.69 4.79 -20.15
N LEU A 2 -8.50 4.29 -20.51
CA LEU A 2 -7.56 3.68 -19.56
C LEU A 2 -6.64 4.76 -19.01
N PHE A 3 -6.55 4.86 -17.68
CA PHE A 3 -5.57 5.71 -17.01
C PHE A 3 -4.36 4.84 -16.63
N ARG A 4 -3.18 5.24 -17.04
CA ARG A 4 -1.92 4.60 -16.65
C ARG A 4 -1.21 5.48 -15.63
N SER A 5 -0.84 4.89 -14.49
CA SER A 5 -0.18 5.62 -13.38
C SER A 5 1.20 6.19 -13.75
N ARG A 6 1.80 5.74 -14.87
CA ARG A 6 3.10 6.25 -15.35
C ARG A 6 2.98 7.43 -16.34
N ASP A 7 1.76 7.83 -16.71
CA ASP A 7 1.53 9.05 -17.48
C ASP A 7 1.64 10.25 -16.53
N PRO A 8 2.58 11.17 -16.70
CA PRO A 8 2.72 12.36 -15.84
C PRO A 8 1.46 13.20 -15.74
N GLU A 9 0.65 13.25 -16.81
CA GLU A 9 -0.64 13.95 -16.82
C GLU A 9 -1.81 13.05 -16.38
N GLY A 10 -1.57 11.76 -16.23
CA GLY A 10 -2.62 10.76 -16.00
C GLY A 10 -3.37 10.99 -14.70
N LEU A 11 -2.68 11.35 -13.63
CA LEU A 11 -3.28 11.66 -12.33
C LEU A 11 -4.12 12.94 -12.37
N THR A 12 -3.60 14.01 -12.96
CA THR A 12 -4.33 15.27 -13.09
C THR A 12 -5.61 15.09 -13.90
N LYS A 13 -5.53 14.40 -15.04
CA LYS A 13 -6.71 14.07 -15.88
C LYS A 13 -7.71 13.17 -15.14
N PHE A 14 -7.21 12.23 -14.35
CA PHE A 14 -8.03 11.32 -13.55
C PHE A 14 -8.85 12.09 -12.51
N TYR A 15 -8.21 12.93 -11.69
CA TYR A 15 -8.91 13.72 -10.67
C TYR A 15 -9.85 14.77 -11.27
N ALA A 16 -9.48 15.40 -12.38
CA ALA A 16 -10.37 16.32 -13.10
C ALA A 16 -11.67 15.62 -13.54
N ARG A 17 -11.59 14.36 -14.02
CA ARG A 17 -12.78 13.58 -14.37
C ARG A 17 -13.60 13.14 -13.15
N ILE A 18 -12.96 12.79 -12.06
CA ILE A 18 -13.64 12.49 -10.80
C ILE A 18 -14.43 13.72 -10.33
N ALA A 19 -13.83 14.92 -10.37
CA ALA A 19 -14.50 16.16 -10.02
C ALA A 19 -15.72 16.47 -10.91
N GLN A 20 -15.72 15.96 -12.16
CA GLN A 20 -16.86 16.03 -13.08
C GLN A 20 -17.89 14.90 -12.89
N GLY A 21 -17.77 14.09 -11.82
CA GLY A 21 -18.70 13.01 -11.50
C GLY A 21 -18.38 11.66 -12.13
N ALA A 22 -17.21 11.48 -12.74
CA ALA A 22 -16.82 10.16 -13.26
C ALA A 22 -16.64 9.15 -12.12
N LEU A 23 -17.13 7.93 -12.37
CA LEU A 23 -17.06 6.81 -11.42
C LEU A 23 -16.11 5.73 -11.98
N PRO A 24 -14.81 5.80 -11.67
CA PRO A 24 -13.84 4.84 -12.17
C PRO A 24 -14.07 3.45 -11.55
N SER A 25 -13.70 2.42 -12.32
CA SER A 25 -13.63 1.03 -11.87
C SER A 25 -12.28 0.43 -12.24
N THR A 26 -11.92 -0.68 -11.59
CA THR A 26 -10.67 -1.40 -11.83
C THR A 26 -10.95 -2.85 -12.20
N SER A 27 -10.06 -3.44 -12.99
CA SER A 27 -9.99 -4.87 -13.25
C SER A 27 -8.64 -5.42 -12.80
N GLN A 28 -8.62 -6.68 -12.35
CA GLN A 28 -7.36 -7.37 -12.08
C GLN A 28 -6.76 -7.96 -13.35
N LEU A 29 -5.46 -8.25 -13.32
CA LEU A 29 -4.80 -9.05 -14.33
C LEU A 29 -5.29 -10.50 -14.27
N ASN A 30 -5.37 -11.15 -15.43
CA ASN A 30 -5.69 -12.58 -15.53
C ASN A 30 -4.42 -13.45 -15.49
N THR A 31 -4.59 -14.76 -15.43
CA THR A 31 -3.47 -15.73 -15.36
C THR A 31 -2.56 -15.64 -16.58
N TYR A 32 -3.12 -15.39 -17.79
CA TYR A 32 -2.33 -15.26 -19.01
C TYR A 32 -1.43 -14.03 -19.00
N ASP A 33 -1.93 -12.89 -18.50
CA ASP A 33 -1.13 -11.67 -18.35
C ASP A 33 0.06 -11.92 -17.41
N TYR A 34 -0.17 -12.65 -16.29
CA TYR A 34 0.89 -13.04 -15.37
C TYR A 34 1.87 -14.04 -15.99
N MET A 35 1.39 -15.02 -16.76
CA MET A 35 2.29 -15.97 -17.45
C MET A 35 3.24 -15.24 -18.38
N SER A 36 2.72 -14.37 -19.25
CA SER A 36 3.54 -13.59 -20.19
C SER A 36 4.56 -12.71 -19.47
N PHE A 37 4.16 -12.06 -18.39
CA PHE A 37 5.04 -11.19 -17.59
C PHE A 37 6.15 -11.99 -16.90
N LEU A 38 5.79 -13.06 -16.16
CA LEU A 38 6.73 -13.86 -15.38
C LEU A 38 7.68 -14.66 -16.28
N GLU A 39 7.21 -15.20 -17.41
CA GLU A 39 8.04 -15.89 -18.39
C GLU A 39 9.15 -14.98 -18.95
N SER A 40 8.82 -13.71 -19.22
CA SER A 40 9.80 -12.73 -19.69
C SER A 40 10.91 -12.43 -18.67
N LEU A 41 10.59 -12.53 -17.37
CA LEU A 41 11.56 -12.38 -16.28
C LEU A 41 12.38 -13.64 -16.05
N LEU A 42 11.76 -14.83 -16.10
CA LEU A 42 12.44 -16.11 -15.96
C LEU A 42 13.50 -16.34 -17.04
N ALA A 43 13.33 -15.78 -18.23
CA ALA A 43 14.35 -15.79 -19.27
C ALA A 43 15.64 -15.07 -18.84
N GLN A 44 15.61 -14.20 -17.86
CA GLN A 44 16.74 -13.42 -17.35
C GLN A 44 17.33 -14.02 -16.06
N GLY A 45 16.59 -14.81 -15.29
CA GLY A 45 17.04 -15.41 -14.03
C GLY A 45 15.89 -15.93 -13.19
N ASP A 46 16.21 -16.31 -11.95
CA ASP A 46 15.23 -16.68 -10.95
C ASP A 46 14.37 -15.48 -10.55
N VAL A 47 13.11 -15.72 -10.20
CA VAL A 47 12.12 -14.64 -9.96
C VAL A 47 11.48 -14.80 -8.59
N LEU A 48 11.61 -13.76 -7.77
CA LEU A 48 10.80 -13.55 -6.57
C LEU A 48 9.76 -12.47 -6.86
N HIS A 49 8.50 -12.87 -7.03
CA HIS A 49 7.37 -11.98 -7.25
C HIS A 49 6.66 -11.70 -5.92
N ILE A 50 6.85 -10.51 -5.38
CA ILE A 50 6.09 -10.02 -4.23
C ILE A 50 4.78 -9.43 -4.78
N ALA A 51 3.65 -10.07 -4.50
CA ALA A 51 2.36 -9.70 -5.05
C ALA A 51 1.62 -8.70 -4.14
N PHE A 52 0.79 -7.87 -4.74
CA PHE A 52 -0.13 -6.99 -4.00
C PHE A 52 -1.09 -7.81 -3.13
N GLY A 53 -1.40 -7.33 -1.91
CA GLY A 53 -2.08 -8.09 -0.86
C GLY A 53 -3.43 -8.70 -1.25
N SER A 54 -3.64 -9.97 -0.91
CA SER A 54 -4.85 -10.75 -1.18
C SER A 54 -6.10 -10.19 -0.49
N GLY A 55 -5.94 -9.45 0.60
CA GLY A 55 -7.04 -8.77 1.29
C GLY A 55 -7.75 -7.70 0.45
N MET A 56 -7.10 -7.24 -0.65
CA MET A 56 -7.61 -6.22 -1.57
C MET A 56 -8.08 -6.78 -2.91
N THR A 57 -7.45 -7.85 -3.40
CA THR A 57 -7.66 -8.39 -4.75
C THR A 57 -7.26 -9.87 -4.81
N LYS A 58 -7.88 -10.61 -5.73
CA LYS A 58 -7.47 -11.99 -6.03
C LYS A 58 -6.31 -12.08 -7.04
N SER A 59 -5.60 -10.98 -7.26
CA SER A 59 -4.51 -10.92 -8.24
C SER A 59 -3.36 -11.89 -7.91
N VAL A 60 -3.07 -12.09 -6.62
CA VAL A 60 -2.06 -13.04 -6.16
C VAL A 60 -2.39 -14.48 -6.54
N GLU A 61 -3.67 -14.89 -6.49
CA GLU A 61 -4.12 -16.23 -6.91
C GLU A 61 -3.79 -16.45 -8.40
N ARG A 62 -4.03 -15.44 -9.25
CA ARG A 62 -3.71 -15.50 -10.69
C ARG A 62 -2.19 -15.58 -10.94
N ALA A 63 -1.40 -14.87 -10.14
CA ALA A 63 0.06 -14.96 -10.20
C ALA A 63 0.58 -16.33 -9.76
N GLN A 64 -0.02 -16.92 -8.73
CA GLN A 64 0.32 -18.26 -8.24
C GLN A 64 -0.02 -19.36 -9.25
N GLU A 65 -1.20 -19.27 -9.90
CA GLU A 65 -1.59 -20.18 -10.99
C GLU A 65 -0.60 -20.10 -12.16
N ALA A 66 -0.24 -18.89 -12.58
CA ALA A 66 0.74 -18.68 -13.64
C ALA A 66 2.12 -19.24 -13.25
N ALA A 67 2.56 -19.00 -12.01
CA ALA A 67 3.83 -19.50 -11.52
C ALA A 67 3.87 -21.01 -11.45
N GLN A 68 2.79 -21.68 -11.08
CA GLN A 68 2.71 -23.14 -11.09
C GLN A 68 2.93 -23.69 -12.50
N ALA A 69 2.20 -23.19 -13.49
CA ALA A 69 2.33 -23.62 -14.88
C ALA A 69 3.74 -23.38 -15.44
N LEU A 70 4.37 -22.24 -15.09
CA LEU A 70 5.73 -21.93 -15.54
C LEU A 70 6.79 -22.83 -14.87
N ARG A 71 6.65 -23.17 -13.60
CA ARG A 71 7.55 -24.13 -12.92
C ARG A 71 7.48 -25.54 -13.52
N GLU A 72 6.29 -25.97 -13.95
CA GLU A 72 6.12 -27.24 -14.66
C GLU A 72 6.80 -27.22 -16.04
N LYS A 73 6.80 -26.07 -16.71
CA LYS A 73 7.44 -25.87 -18.02
C LYS A 73 8.96 -25.77 -17.94
N ASP A 74 9.51 -25.10 -16.92
CA ASP A 74 10.94 -24.93 -16.71
C ASP A 74 11.31 -25.18 -15.24
N PRO A 75 11.58 -26.45 -14.86
CA PRO A 75 11.93 -26.82 -13.49
C PRO A 75 13.34 -26.39 -13.06
N ASN A 76 14.18 -25.90 -14.00
CA ASN A 76 15.53 -25.45 -13.69
C ASN A 76 15.57 -23.99 -13.19
N ARG A 77 14.46 -23.27 -13.30
CA ARG A 77 14.32 -21.89 -12.82
C ARG A 77 13.48 -21.83 -11.56
N ARG A 78 13.94 -21.04 -10.61
CA ARG A 78 13.18 -20.79 -9.40
C ARG A 78 12.22 -19.61 -9.60
N LEU A 79 10.94 -19.86 -9.33
CA LEU A 79 9.90 -18.84 -9.37
C LEU A 79 9.08 -18.92 -8.08
N VAL A 80 9.13 -17.88 -7.28
CA VAL A 80 8.39 -17.75 -6.02
C VAL A 80 7.41 -16.59 -6.12
N VAL A 81 6.18 -16.79 -5.65
CA VAL A 81 5.14 -15.76 -5.54
C VAL A 81 4.73 -15.65 -4.09
N ILE A 82 4.91 -14.47 -3.50
CA ILE A 82 4.56 -14.18 -2.10
C ILE A 82 3.39 -13.21 -2.08
N ASP A 83 2.37 -13.50 -1.29
CA ASP A 83 1.34 -12.52 -0.90
C ASP A 83 1.94 -11.56 0.12
N SER A 84 2.05 -10.29 -0.24
CA SER A 84 2.58 -9.28 0.67
C SER A 84 1.63 -8.93 1.81
N THR A 85 0.33 -9.21 1.68
CA THR A 85 -0.72 -8.65 2.55
C THR A 85 -0.68 -7.12 2.69
N CYS A 86 0.08 -6.45 1.82
CA CYS A 86 0.32 -5.00 1.80
C CYS A 86 -0.36 -4.32 0.61
N SER A 87 -0.48 -3.01 0.68
CA SER A 87 -1.00 -2.17 -0.39
C SER A 87 -0.27 -0.84 -0.50
N SER A 88 -0.47 -0.12 -1.62
CA SER A 88 0.05 1.23 -1.84
C SER A 88 1.57 1.34 -1.57
N SER A 89 2.01 2.42 -0.94
CA SER A 89 3.43 2.62 -0.61
C SER A 89 3.96 1.68 0.47
N GLY A 90 3.09 1.04 1.28
CA GLY A 90 3.53 -0.02 2.20
C GLY A 90 3.95 -1.30 1.46
N TYR A 91 3.23 -1.67 0.39
CA TYR A 91 3.69 -2.69 -0.55
C TYR A 91 5.02 -2.27 -1.20
N GLY A 92 5.12 -1.01 -1.64
CA GLY A 92 6.35 -0.45 -2.19
C GLY A 92 7.53 -0.50 -1.22
N MET A 93 7.31 -0.23 0.08
CA MET A 93 8.34 -0.31 1.13
C MET A 93 8.86 -1.74 1.28
N LEU A 94 7.98 -2.74 1.32
CA LEU A 94 8.39 -4.15 1.40
C LEU A 94 9.27 -4.57 0.22
N VAL A 95 8.90 -4.13 -1.00
CA VAL A 95 9.66 -4.42 -2.22
C VAL A 95 11.00 -3.68 -2.23
N ASP A 96 11.03 -2.44 -1.77
CA ASP A 96 12.23 -1.60 -1.68
C ASP A 96 13.24 -2.19 -0.67
N ASP A 97 12.78 -2.68 0.49
CA ASP A 97 13.63 -3.37 1.47
C ASP A 97 14.15 -4.72 0.94
N ALA A 98 13.30 -5.48 0.25
CA ALA A 98 13.72 -6.72 -0.41
C ALA A 98 14.76 -6.47 -1.51
N ALA A 99 14.62 -5.38 -2.26
CA ALA A 99 15.60 -4.97 -3.26
C ALA A 99 16.95 -4.56 -2.64
N ASP A 100 16.92 -3.85 -1.50
CA ASP A 100 18.14 -3.51 -0.77
C ASP A 100 18.91 -4.75 -0.29
N LEU A 101 18.19 -5.80 0.15
CA LEU A 101 18.81 -7.08 0.53
C LEU A 101 19.48 -7.76 -0.69
N ARG A 102 18.75 -7.85 -1.80
CA ARG A 102 19.29 -8.37 -3.07
C ARG A 102 20.54 -7.61 -3.53
N ASP A 103 20.49 -6.28 -3.47
CA ASP A 103 21.57 -5.43 -3.97
C ASP A 103 22.82 -5.48 -3.07
N ARG A 104 22.65 -5.91 -1.79
CA ARG A 104 23.75 -6.29 -0.89
C ARG A 104 24.31 -7.68 -1.16
N GLY A 105 23.77 -8.43 -2.13
CA GLY A 105 24.22 -9.76 -2.52
C GLY A 105 23.62 -10.90 -1.69
N GLU A 106 22.54 -10.66 -0.96
CA GLU A 106 21.83 -11.73 -0.24
C GLU A 106 21.19 -12.74 -1.23
N SER A 107 21.13 -13.99 -0.81
CA SER A 107 20.52 -15.03 -1.63
C SER A 107 19.00 -14.83 -1.75
N MET A 108 18.41 -15.39 -2.81
CA MET A 108 16.95 -15.35 -3.00
C MET A 108 16.21 -15.98 -1.81
N GLU A 109 16.77 -17.04 -1.21
CA GLU A 109 16.22 -17.69 -0.02
C GLU A 109 16.19 -16.76 1.19
N THR A 110 17.27 -15.99 1.40
CA THR A 110 17.37 -15.01 2.46
C THR A 110 16.34 -13.89 2.26
N VAL A 111 16.23 -13.38 1.03
CA VAL A 111 15.25 -12.32 0.70
C VAL A 111 13.82 -12.83 0.85
N GLU A 112 13.52 -14.04 0.38
CA GLU A 112 12.20 -14.68 0.54
C GLU A 112 11.82 -14.82 2.02
N ALA A 113 12.73 -15.39 2.83
CA ALA A 113 12.51 -15.57 4.26
C ALA A 113 12.27 -14.22 4.97
N TRP A 114 13.05 -13.19 4.59
CA TRP A 114 12.88 -11.85 5.14
C TRP A 114 11.50 -11.26 4.77
N VAL A 115 11.09 -11.35 3.51
CA VAL A 115 9.77 -10.84 3.06
C VAL A 115 8.63 -11.52 3.82
N LEU A 116 8.69 -12.84 3.98
CA LEU A 116 7.68 -13.61 4.72
C LEU A 116 7.62 -13.20 6.20
N ALA A 117 8.77 -12.93 6.83
CA ALA A 117 8.83 -12.51 8.22
C ALA A 117 8.37 -11.06 8.45
N HIS A 118 8.44 -10.18 7.43
CA HIS A 118 8.20 -8.75 7.61
C HIS A 118 6.92 -8.23 6.93
N SER A 119 6.28 -9.00 6.06
CA SER A 119 5.07 -8.58 5.34
C SER A 119 3.94 -8.11 6.28
N HIS A 120 3.77 -8.75 7.43
CA HIS A 120 2.75 -8.40 8.43
C HIS A 120 3.18 -7.28 9.38
N ARG A 121 4.44 -6.85 9.32
CA ARG A 121 5.03 -5.82 10.18
C ARG A 121 5.05 -4.43 9.55
N ILE A 122 4.70 -4.32 8.27
CA ILE A 122 4.54 -3.01 7.64
C ILE A 122 3.16 -2.45 7.98
N HIS A 123 3.14 -1.42 8.80
CA HIS A 123 1.93 -0.71 9.17
C HIS A 123 1.44 0.19 8.04
N HIS A 124 0.12 0.26 7.90
CA HIS A 124 -0.60 1.06 6.94
C HIS A 124 -1.62 1.88 7.71
N GLN A 125 -1.30 3.12 8.06
CA GLN A 125 -2.21 4.00 8.78
C GLN A 125 -2.73 5.07 7.83
N PHE A 126 -4.04 5.13 7.62
CA PHE A 126 -4.59 6.09 6.67
C PHE A 126 -5.94 6.63 7.10
N PHE A 127 -6.25 7.80 6.58
CA PHE A 127 -7.51 8.48 6.81
C PHE A 127 -7.97 9.18 5.52
N SER A 128 -9.25 9.49 5.46
CA SER A 128 -9.85 10.22 4.34
C SER A 128 -10.91 11.19 4.89
N THR A 129 -11.30 12.18 4.09
CA THR A 129 -12.45 13.03 4.38
C THR A 129 -13.73 12.56 3.69
N ASP A 130 -13.64 11.56 2.80
CA ASP A 130 -14.77 11.01 2.06
C ASP A 130 -14.66 9.47 1.95
N LEU A 131 -15.65 8.77 2.50
CA LEU A 131 -15.76 7.32 2.42
C LEU A 131 -16.59 6.81 1.24
N SER A 132 -17.16 7.68 0.42
CA SER A 132 -18.05 7.28 -0.67
C SER A 132 -17.38 6.33 -1.66
N TYR A 133 -16.10 6.60 -1.98
CA TYR A 133 -15.29 5.77 -2.85
C TYR A 133 -14.96 4.40 -2.25
N TYR A 134 -14.59 4.38 -0.97
CA TYR A 134 -14.31 3.13 -0.24
C TYR A 134 -15.54 2.21 -0.20
N ARG A 135 -16.72 2.79 0.07
CA ARG A 135 -17.98 2.05 0.08
C ARG A 135 -18.33 1.48 -1.29
N ARG A 136 -18.25 2.31 -2.34
CA ARG A 136 -18.50 1.89 -3.72
C ARG A 136 -17.49 0.82 -4.16
N GLY A 137 -16.23 0.98 -3.79
CA GLY A 137 -15.15 0.06 -4.10
C GLY A 137 -15.27 -1.30 -3.42
N GLY A 138 -16.06 -1.42 -2.35
CA GLY A 138 -16.30 -2.67 -1.63
C GLY A 138 -15.06 -3.26 -0.94
N ARG A 139 -14.01 -2.46 -0.67
CA ARG A 139 -12.77 -2.91 -0.02
C ARG A 139 -12.70 -2.58 1.47
N VAL A 140 -13.70 -1.89 1.99
CA VAL A 140 -13.84 -1.61 3.43
C VAL A 140 -14.87 -2.56 4.02
N SER A 141 -14.50 -3.26 5.09
CA SER A 141 -15.37 -4.19 5.82
C SER A 141 -15.91 -3.57 7.11
N GLY A 142 -17.04 -4.11 7.60
CA GLY A 142 -17.60 -3.79 8.91
C GLY A 142 -18.35 -2.46 8.99
N ALA A 143 -18.45 -1.91 10.20
CA ALA A 143 -19.22 -0.72 10.53
C ALA A 143 -18.81 0.56 9.75
N ALA A 144 -17.61 0.59 9.19
CA ALA A 144 -17.13 1.67 8.34
C ALA A 144 -17.97 1.83 7.06
N ALA A 145 -18.54 0.75 6.54
CA ALA A 145 -19.43 0.81 5.37
C ALA A 145 -20.74 1.58 5.67
N THR A 146 -21.08 1.76 6.94
CA THR A 146 -22.33 2.42 7.39
C THR A 146 -22.15 3.86 7.87
N ILE A 147 -20.90 4.34 8.00
CA ILE A 147 -20.65 5.74 8.37
C ILE A 147 -21.07 6.63 7.19
N GLY A 148 -22.21 7.31 7.34
CA GLY A 148 -22.69 8.30 6.38
C GLY A 148 -21.70 9.47 6.26
N THR A 149 -21.83 10.27 5.20
CA THR A 149 -21.07 11.51 5.01
C THR A 149 -21.47 12.50 6.11
N ILE A 150 -20.72 12.52 7.20
CA ILE A 150 -20.86 13.54 8.26
C ILE A 150 -19.76 14.56 8.00
N LEU A 151 -20.15 15.80 7.87
CA LEU A 151 -19.26 16.93 7.61
C LEU A 151 -18.09 16.96 8.62
N ASN A 152 -16.85 17.08 8.11
CA ASN A 152 -15.61 17.10 8.90
C ASN A 152 -15.27 15.83 9.69
N LEU A 153 -15.88 14.68 9.40
CA LEU A 153 -15.51 13.41 10.02
C LEU A 153 -14.44 12.71 9.18
N CYS A 154 -13.31 12.41 9.80
CA CYS A 154 -12.21 11.65 9.20
C CYS A 154 -12.19 10.25 9.81
N PRO A 155 -12.60 9.20 9.08
CA PRO A 155 -12.38 7.82 9.51
C PRO A 155 -10.88 7.51 9.57
N LEU A 156 -10.50 6.77 10.58
CA LEU A 156 -9.16 6.24 10.81
C LEU A 156 -9.15 4.78 10.42
N MET A 157 -8.28 4.41 9.53
CA MET A 157 -8.24 3.08 8.93
C MET A 157 -6.82 2.52 8.94
N HIS A 158 -6.73 1.20 9.01
CA HIS A 158 -5.49 0.46 8.84
C HIS A 158 -5.71 -0.81 8.00
N LEU A 159 -4.63 -1.46 7.59
CA LEU A 159 -4.70 -2.87 7.19
C LEU A 159 -4.49 -3.74 8.42
N ASN A 160 -5.34 -4.76 8.58
CA ASN A 160 -5.11 -5.81 9.58
C ASN A 160 -4.07 -6.84 9.10
N TYR A 161 -3.84 -7.87 9.89
CA TYR A 161 -2.90 -8.96 9.59
C TYR A 161 -3.16 -9.59 8.21
N ASP A 162 -4.43 -9.81 7.84
CA ASP A 162 -4.84 -10.40 6.56
C ASP A 162 -4.79 -9.40 5.37
N GLY A 163 -4.30 -8.18 5.57
CA GLY A 163 -4.27 -7.15 4.54
C GLY A 163 -5.63 -6.53 4.19
N ARG A 164 -6.64 -6.67 5.06
CA ARG A 164 -7.97 -6.08 4.87
C ARG A 164 -8.06 -4.70 5.51
N ILE A 165 -8.81 -3.81 4.88
CA ILE A 165 -9.07 -2.48 5.44
C ILE A 165 -10.05 -2.59 6.60
N ILE A 166 -9.61 -2.14 7.76
CA ILE A 166 -10.41 -2.01 8.98
C ILE A 166 -10.50 -0.54 9.35
N ALA A 167 -11.71 -0.02 9.53
CA ALA A 167 -11.89 1.27 10.19
C ALA A 167 -11.97 1.03 11.70
N TYR A 168 -10.99 1.54 12.42
CA TYR A 168 -10.86 1.34 13.86
C TYR A 168 -11.29 2.55 14.68
N GLY A 169 -11.52 3.69 14.03
CA GLY A 169 -11.90 4.90 14.71
C GLY A 169 -12.36 6.00 13.76
N LYS A 170 -12.69 7.14 14.35
CA LYS A 170 -13.05 8.37 13.63
C LYS A 170 -12.66 9.58 14.45
N THR A 171 -12.31 10.67 13.78
CA THR A 171 -11.99 11.94 14.44
C THR A 171 -12.56 13.12 13.63
N ARG A 172 -12.60 14.28 14.24
CA ARG A 172 -13.03 15.52 13.55
C ARG A 172 -11.82 16.28 13.01
N GLY A 173 -11.82 16.52 11.70
CA GLY A 173 -10.81 17.29 10.99
C GLY A 173 -9.47 16.56 10.77
N GLN A 174 -8.79 16.95 9.72
CA GLN A 174 -7.53 16.33 9.28
C GLN A 174 -6.40 16.46 10.31
N LYS A 175 -6.33 17.60 11.03
CA LYS A 175 -5.29 17.79 12.07
C LYS A 175 -5.33 16.72 13.16
N ASN A 176 -6.54 16.35 13.60
CA ASN A 176 -6.69 15.27 14.57
C ASN A 176 -6.37 13.90 13.96
N ALA A 177 -6.75 13.66 12.69
CA ALA A 177 -6.42 12.42 12.01
C ALA A 177 -4.89 12.23 11.86
N ILE A 178 -4.17 13.30 11.52
CA ILE A 178 -2.69 13.30 11.47
C ILE A 178 -2.13 12.94 12.84
N ARG A 179 -2.60 13.58 13.93
CA ARG A 179 -2.15 13.29 15.29
C ARG A 179 -2.36 11.82 15.66
N GLU A 180 -3.54 11.26 15.33
CA GLU A 180 -3.81 9.84 15.62
C GLU A 180 -2.93 8.90 14.80
N ALA A 181 -2.67 9.18 13.53
CA ALA A 181 -1.75 8.39 12.72
C ALA A 181 -0.32 8.38 13.32
N VAL A 182 0.15 9.53 13.80
CA VAL A 182 1.45 9.64 14.48
C VAL A 182 1.45 8.92 15.84
N ASN A 183 0.36 8.98 16.60
CA ASN A 183 0.22 8.25 17.87
C ASN A 183 0.30 6.73 17.65
N VAL A 184 -0.35 6.23 16.59
CA VAL A 184 -0.25 4.82 16.24
C VAL A 184 1.18 4.45 15.84
N MET A 185 1.88 5.30 15.09
CA MET A 185 3.29 5.06 14.78
C MET A 185 4.15 5.02 16.04
N ARG A 186 3.93 5.93 17.02
CA ARG A 186 4.65 5.89 18.30
C ARG A 186 4.44 4.58 19.08
N ALA A 187 3.22 4.05 19.03
CA ALA A 187 2.86 2.84 19.76
C ALA A 187 3.43 1.56 19.13
N HIS A 188 3.60 1.55 17.80
CA HIS A 188 3.84 0.32 17.05
C HIS A 188 5.16 0.30 16.26
N ALA A 189 5.81 1.46 16.02
CA ALA A 189 7.05 1.49 15.24
C ALA A 189 8.17 0.69 15.93
N GLU A 190 8.98 0.02 15.12
CA GLU A 190 10.15 -0.70 15.61
C GLU A 190 11.12 0.24 16.33
N GLY A 191 11.41 -0.05 17.58
CA GLY A 191 12.20 0.85 18.45
C GLY A 191 11.43 2.09 18.96
N GLY A 192 10.10 2.15 18.79
CA GLY A 192 9.26 3.24 19.28
C GLY A 192 9.68 4.59 18.72
N GLU A 193 9.81 5.62 19.57
CA GLU A 193 10.22 6.98 19.15
C GLU A 193 11.68 7.05 18.64
N SER A 194 12.50 6.00 18.85
CA SER A 194 13.85 5.88 18.30
C SER A 194 13.86 5.31 16.87
N TYR A 195 12.72 5.17 16.21
CA TYR A 195 12.59 4.63 14.86
C TYR A 195 13.55 5.27 13.86
N GLN A 196 14.22 4.43 13.06
CA GLN A 196 15.21 4.84 12.05
C GLN A 196 14.97 4.14 10.70
N GLY A 197 13.89 3.35 10.60
CA GLY A 197 13.53 2.64 9.37
C GLY A 197 12.96 3.56 8.30
N LYS A 198 12.69 2.99 7.14
CA LYS A 198 12.02 3.71 6.05
C LYS A 198 10.63 4.18 6.50
N CYS A 199 10.30 5.40 6.14
CA CYS A 199 8.98 5.98 6.37
C CYS A 199 8.43 6.52 5.04
N PHE A 200 7.27 6.03 4.63
CA PHE A 200 6.64 6.49 3.41
C PHE A 200 5.29 7.13 3.72
N ILE A 201 4.95 8.15 2.96
CA ILE A 201 3.64 8.80 2.99
C ILE A 201 3.09 8.79 1.57
N CYS A 202 1.81 8.49 1.41
CA CYS A 202 1.18 8.71 0.13
C CYS A 202 -0.15 9.46 0.26
N HIS A 203 -0.57 10.09 -0.83
CA HIS A 203 -1.78 10.89 -0.85
C HIS A 203 -2.53 10.79 -2.17
N SER A 204 -3.84 11.06 -2.13
CA SER A 204 -4.67 11.21 -3.31
C SER A 204 -5.19 12.64 -3.40
N ASP A 205 -4.54 13.42 -4.28
CA ASP A 205 -4.87 14.83 -4.55
C ASP A 205 -4.95 15.74 -3.29
N CYS A 206 -4.07 15.50 -2.30
CA CYS A 206 -4.01 16.28 -1.06
C CYS A 206 -2.57 16.44 -0.55
N LEU A 207 -1.66 16.93 -1.39
CA LEU A 207 -0.23 17.10 -1.08
C LEU A 207 0.01 17.91 0.20
N GLY A 208 -0.79 18.97 0.45
CA GLY A 208 -0.67 19.77 1.67
C GLY A 208 -0.92 18.95 2.95
N THR A 209 -1.85 17.97 2.90
CA THR A 209 -2.09 17.05 4.01
C THR A 209 -0.91 16.08 4.20
N ALA A 210 -0.31 15.60 3.10
CA ALA A 210 0.87 14.75 3.17
C ALA A 210 2.08 15.48 3.77
N HIS A 211 2.31 16.73 3.42
CA HIS A 211 3.35 17.57 4.04
C HIS A 211 3.08 17.78 5.54
N ALA A 212 1.85 18.10 5.93
CA ALA A 212 1.49 18.27 7.35
C ALA A 212 1.68 16.96 8.14
N LEU A 213 1.40 15.79 7.53
CA LEU A 213 1.64 14.48 8.13
C LEU A 213 3.14 14.21 8.28
N ARG A 214 3.96 14.49 7.25
CA ARG A 214 5.43 14.41 7.32
C ARG A 214 5.98 15.26 8.45
N ASP A 215 5.57 16.52 8.53
CA ASP A 215 6.08 17.46 9.53
C ASP A 215 5.73 16.99 10.96
N ALA A 216 4.53 16.42 11.14
CA ALA A 216 4.12 15.83 12.41
C ALA A 216 4.94 14.55 12.76
N VAL A 217 5.31 13.73 11.78
CA VAL A 217 6.19 12.57 11.98
C VAL A 217 7.58 13.05 12.38
N VAL A 218 8.18 14.00 11.66
CA VAL A 218 9.51 14.55 11.96
C VAL A 218 9.54 15.16 13.38
N GLN A 219 8.48 15.84 13.79
CA GLN A 219 8.38 16.39 15.13
C GLN A 219 8.34 15.30 16.22
N ALA A 220 7.76 14.14 15.91
CA ALA A 220 7.54 13.04 16.85
C ALA A 220 8.72 12.04 16.91
N PHE A 221 9.50 11.94 15.84
CA PHE A 221 10.57 10.94 15.70
C PHE A 221 11.89 11.65 15.39
N PRO A 222 12.72 11.90 16.42
CA PRO A 222 13.91 12.75 16.29
C PRO A 222 14.99 12.19 15.36
N ASN A 223 14.95 10.89 15.06
CA ASN A 223 15.88 10.24 14.14
C ASN A 223 15.44 10.31 12.66
N LEU A 224 14.21 10.73 12.38
CA LEU A 224 13.72 10.90 11.01
C LEU A 224 13.84 12.36 10.58
N LYS A 225 14.42 12.60 9.41
CA LYS A 225 14.46 13.92 8.77
C LYS A 225 13.38 13.98 7.68
N ALA A 226 12.98 15.20 7.32
CA ALA A 226 11.98 15.40 6.28
C ALA A 226 12.37 14.77 4.93
N ASP A 227 13.66 14.79 4.59
CA ASP A 227 14.21 14.24 3.34
C ASP A 227 14.28 12.70 3.36
N ASP A 228 14.25 12.07 4.55
CA ASP A 228 14.22 10.62 4.70
C ASP A 228 12.79 10.05 4.48
N ILE A 229 11.77 10.91 4.52
CA ILE A 229 10.36 10.53 4.36
C ILE A 229 9.95 10.70 2.90
N ARG A 230 9.72 9.58 2.23
CA ARG A 230 9.27 9.58 0.83
C ARG A 230 7.78 9.92 0.74
N ILE A 231 7.44 10.99 0.02
CA ILE A 231 6.05 11.34 -0.31
C ILE A 231 5.74 10.93 -1.74
N CYS A 232 4.65 10.20 -1.95
CA CYS A 232 4.22 9.65 -3.24
C CYS A 232 2.74 9.94 -3.52
N ASP A 233 2.39 10.08 -4.78
CA ASP A 233 1.00 10.05 -5.22
C ASP A 233 0.42 8.65 -5.15
N ILE A 234 -0.84 8.53 -4.73
CA ILE A 234 -1.61 7.30 -4.90
C ILE A 234 -1.99 7.15 -6.38
N GLY A 235 -1.55 6.05 -7.00
CA GLY A 235 -1.86 5.77 -8.40
C GLY A 235 -3.36 5.58 -8.68
N THR A 236 -3.77 5.78 -9.94
CA THR A 236 -5.18 5.79 -10.37
C THR A 236 -5.96 4.54 -10.00
N ILE A 237 -5.32 3.36 -9.92
CA ILE A 237 -5.97 2.10 -9.55
C ILE A 237 -6.46 2.17 -8.10
N ILE A 238 -5.59 2.50 -7.16
CA ILE A 238 -5.97 2.63 -5.74
C ILE A 238 -6.89 3.83 -5.55
N ALA A 239 -6.62 4.97 -6.19
CA ALA A 239 -7.44 6.17 -6.13
C ALA A 239 -8.88 5.94 -6.61
N SER A 240 -9.13 4.98 -7.52
CA SER A 240 -10.48 4.57 -7.92
C SER A 240 -11.32 4.00 -6.76
N HIS A 241 -10.65 3.50 -5.71
CA HIS A 241 -11.28 2.92 -4.52
C HIS A 241 -11.21 3.83 -3.30
N THR A 242 -10.25 4.75 -3.24
CA THR A 242 -10.05 5.64 -2.09
C THR A 242 -10.59 7.05 -2.33
N GLY A 243 -10.74 7.45 -3.59
CA GLY A 243 -11.09 8.81 -3.96
C GLY A 243 -9.98 9.82 -3.65
N PRO A 244 -10.25 11.11 -3.84
CA PRO A 244 -9.38 12.20 -3.40
C PRO A 244 -9.38 12.34 -1.87
N ASN A 245 -8.43 13.11 -1.34
CA ASN A 245 -8.31 13.45 0.09
C ASN A 245 -8.01 12.27 1.03
N THR A 246 -7.38 11.20 0.53
CA THR A 246 -6.79 10.16 1.35
C THR A 246 -5.32 10.46 1.58
N ALA A 247 -4.88 10.40 2.84
CA ALA A 247 -3.46 10.41 3.22
C ALA A 247 -3.13 9.16 4.04
N ALA A 248 -1.96 8.59 3.80
CA ALA A 248 -1.51 7.34 4.42
C ALA A 248 -0.06 7.41 4.84
N LEU A 249 0.24 6.82 5.99
CA LEU A 249 1.55 6.69 6.62
C LEU A 249 1.94 5.21 6.68
N PHE A 250 3.17 4.90 6.30
CA PHE A 250 3.72 3.55 6.29
C PHE A 250 5.06 3.50 7.01
N PHE A 251 5.22 2.49 7.86
CA PHE A 251 6.42 2.27 8.65
C PHE A 251 6.53 0.79 9.06
N MET A 252 7.73 0.35 9.40
CA MET A 252 7.98 -0.98 9.97
C MET A 252 7.71 -0.95 11.47
N GLY A 253 7.04 -1.99 11.98
CA GLY A 253 6.72 -2.09 13.41
C GLY A 253 6.59 -3.53 13.92
N ASP A 254 5.77 -3.70 14.95
CA ASP A 254 5.30 -5.00 15.39
C ASP A 254 4.30 -5.61 14.41
N ASP A 255 3.78 -6.81 14.68
CA ASP A 255 2.77 -7.42 13.83
C ASP A 255 1.47 -6.59 13.83
N ARG A 256 0.91 -6.38 12.65
CA ARG A 256 -0.40 -5.73 12.50
C ARG A 256 -1.48 -6.50 13.26
N PRO A 257 -2.53 -5.82 13.78
CA PRO A 257 -3.62 -6.46 14.52
C PRO A 257 -4.37 -7.47 13.65
N ARG A 258 -4.85 -8.54 14.28
CA ARG A 258 -5.64 -9.62 13.65
C ARG A 258 -7.11 -9.26 13.52
#